data_8e8b42391c819ea9127abedb07654fd2
#
_entry.id   8e8b42391c819ea9127abedb07654fd2
#
_cell.length_a   1.000
_cell.length_b   1.000
_cell.length_c   1.000
_cell.angle_alpha   90.00
_cell.angle_beta   90.00
_cell.angle_gamma   90.00
#
_symmetry.space_group_name_H-M   'P 1'
#
loop_
_entity.id
_entity.type
_entity.pdbx_description
1 polymer ?
#
loop_
_entity_poly.entity_id
_entity_poly.type
_entity_poly.pdbx_seq_one_letter_code
_entity_poly.pdbx_strand_id
1 'polypeptide(L)'
;MNRRNFIQAIAATGTLSLAAPRIITSATEELAVHVPSQPWFAKDGLGLFICWGISSVGNIEIGWGLFEDIGKPNKYWPPEKYDALADQFNPQNYEPDKWMEAAAKAGFKYCVFLTRHCDGYALWPSAYGDFSTKQNLNGRDLVRPYVDACRKHGLKVGFYYSPTDWHYNPKGWPHRAFPRRDAEMHHSNPTKLGLPKYVDMPASEMQNYFEQFYAYVKGQVGELLTNYGPIDLFWWDGYDWPAGVDIHGDDMNRYARQLQPHMVQNDRYCLWSTLKRQFGDYDTHFEAKDPAKRPAGVWEQCEQICVGWSWRGEKAACRPTSHLIERLARNRAWGGNYLPDFGPRPDGTMSPDYYAICDEMAGWMKHSATSVFDVNAGPYPERSDVPVTIKGDVWYIHFLSHQQQTATLTGVQAPKAAKLLRTGQSATWKVNGDRVALTLPGVPPTDLDEVVEVTW
;
A
#
# COMPACT_ATOMS: atom_id res chain seq x y z
N MET A 1 20.33 68.27 -50.22
CA MET A 1 20.64 67.66 -48.92
C MET A 1 21.06 66.23 -49.14
N ASN A 2 22.26 65.93 -48.74
CA ASN A 2 22.99 64.74 -49.19
C ASN A 2 22.68 63.51 -48.30
N ARG A 3 22.40 62.39 -48.89
CA ARG A 3 22.08 61.11 -48.27
C ARG A 3 23.09 60.63 -47.19
N ARG A 4 24.20 61.31 -47.03
CA ARG A 4 25.25 60.93 -46.04
C ARG A 4 24.98 61.45 -44.61
N ASN A 5 24.10 62.42 -44.45
CA ASN A 5 23.84 63.02 -43.10
C ASN A 5 22.67 62.37 -42.37
N PHE A 6 21.98 61.40 -43.00
CA PHE A 6 20.87 60.67 -42.37
C PHE A 6 21.33 59.36 -41.67
N ILE A 7 22.55 58.89 -41.92
CA ILE A 7 23.05 57.64 -41.38
C ILE A 7 23.86 57.83 -40.08
N GLN A 8 24.23 59.09 -39.73
CA GLN A 8 24.99 59.35 -38.49
C GLN A 8 24.11 59.74 -37.28
N ALA A 9 22.80 59.83 -37.43
CA ALA A 9 21.90 60.20 -36.32
C ALA A 9 21.18 59.00 -35.65
N ILE A 10 21.45 57.75 -36.05
CA ILE A 10 20.82 56.51 -35.51
C ILE A 10 21.81 55.64 -34.72
N ALA A 11 23.02 56.14 -34.47
CA ALA A 11 24.03 55.37 -33.76
C ALA A 11 24.16 55.70 -32.25
N ALA A 12 23.15 56.26 -31.62
CA ALA A 12 23.18 56.57 -30.21
C ALA A 12 21.81 56.50 -29.55
N THR A 13 21.18 55.31 -29.57
CA THR A 13 20.17 54.98 -28.57
C THR A 13 19.93 53.47 -28.55
N GLY A 14 20.21 52.84 -27.44
CA GLY A 14 19.55 51.67 -26.91
C GLY A 14 19.79 50.34 -27.59
N THR A 15 20.74 49.57 -27.07
CA THR A 15 20.73 48.11 -27.19
C THR A 15 19.44 47.58 -26.58
N LEU A 16 18.39 47.41 -27.39
CA LEU A 16 17.30 46.53 -27.10
C LEU A 16 17.84 45.11 -27.25
N SER A 17 18.21 44.48 -26.15
CA SER A 17 18.45 43.07 -26.06
C SER A 17 17.10 42.37 -26.32
N LEU A 18 16.87 41.96 -27.56
CA LEU A 18 15.86 40.95 -27.88
C LEU A 18 16.31 39.66 -27.18
N ALA A 19 15.77 39.43 -25.99
CA ALA A 19 15.83 38.14 -25.35
C ALA A 19 15.20 37.13 -26.33
N ALA A 20 16.03 36.25 -26.91
CA ALA A 20 15.56 35.09 -27.62
C ALA A 20 14.55 34.34 -26.74
N PRO A 21 13.46 33.81 -27.28
CA PRO A 21 12.56 32.98 -26.50
C PRO A 21 13.38 31.86 -25.89
N ARG A 22 13.47 31.82 -24.57
CA ARG A 22 13.98 30.63 -23.86
C ARG A 22 13.10 29.48 -24.30
N ILE A 23 13.62 28.64 -25.16
CA ILE A 23 13.10 27.28 -25.32
C ILE A 23 13.22 26.70 -23.91
N ILE A 24 12.07 26.56 -23.25
CA ILE A 24 11.96 25.69 -22.09
C ILE A 24 12.13 24.29 -22.67
N THR A 25 13.37 23.85 -22.78
CA THR A 25 13.64 22.42 -22.83
C THR A 25 13.05 21.90 -21.54
N SER A 26 11.91 21.20 -21.64
CA SER A 26 11.49 20.31 -20.58
C SER A 26 12.65 19.33 -20.41
N ALA A 27 13.54 19.63 -19.49
CA ALA A 27 14.38 18.61 -18.92
C ALA A 27 13.38 17.55 -18.45
N THR A 28 13.39 16.41 -19.08
CA THR A 28 12.95 15.18 -18.44
C THR A 28 13.88 15.04 -17.26
N GLU A 29 13.49 15.62 -16.11
CA GLU A 29 14.06 15.21 -14.83
C GLU A 29 13.87 13.69 -14.81
N GLU A 30 14.96 12.96 -14.96
CA GLU A 30 15.01 11.56 -14.55
C GLU A 30 14.42 11.58 -13.14
N LEU A 31 13.28 10.91 -12.97
CA LEU A 31 12.60 10.80 -11.70
C LEU A 31 13.65 10.29 -10.71
N ALA A 32 14.19 11.19 -9.90
CA ALA A 32 15.11 10.83 -8.86
C ALA A 32 14.38 9.77 -8.02
N VAL A 33 14.96 8.59 -7.93
CA VAL A 33 14.43 7.50 -7.11
C VAL A 33 14.23 8.08 -5.72
N HIS A 34 12.96 8.24 -5.31
CA HIS A 34 12.64 8.86 -4.05
C HIS A 34 13.04 7.87 -2.94
N VAL A 35 14.12 8.17 -2.25
CA VAL A 35 14.52 7.38 -1.08
C VAL A 35 13.68 7.89 0.08
N PRO A 36 12.95 7.02 0.78
CA PRO A 36 12.16 7.44 1.93
C PRO A 36 13.01 8.26 2.88
N SER A 37 12.47 9.37 3.36
CA SER A 37 13.10 10.18 4.39
C SER A 37 13.37 9.39 5.69
N GLN A 38 12.75 8.21 5.79
CA GLN A 38 12.81 7.31 6.93
C GLN A 38 13.37 5.93 6.52
N PRO A 39 14.66 5.66 6.80
CA PRO A 39 15.32 4.40 6.41
C PRO A 39 14.67 3.13 6.97
N TRP A 40 13.89 3.25 8.06
CA TRP A 40 13.23 2.11 8.70
C TRP A 40 12.32 1.36 7.72
N PHE A 41 11.60 2.07 6.85
CA PHE A 41 10.58 1.47 5.98
C PHE A 41 11.20 0.40 5.05
N ALA A 42 12.31 0.72 4.38
CA ALA A 42 13.00 -0.24 3.53
C ALA A 42 13.65 -1.40 4.29
N LYS A 43 14.00 -1.19 5.57
CA LYS A 43 14.66 -2.21 6.41
C LYS A 43 13.68 -3.17 7.08
N ASP A 44 12.53 -2.66 7.53
CA ASP A 44 11.54 -3.41 8.30
C ASP A 44 10.79 -4.45 7.46
N GLY A 45 10.55 -4.21 6.20
CA GLY A 45 10.21 -5.20 5.18
C GLY A 45 8.88 -5.93 5.29
N LEU A 46 8.22 -5.97 6.46
CA LEU A 46 6.99 -6.72 6.70
C LEU A 46 6.00 -5.88 7.49
N GLY A 47 4.89 -5.50 6.85
CA GLY A 47 3.76 -4.82 7.46
C GLY A 47 2.53 -5.71 7.53
N LEU A 48 1.58 -5.36 8.39
CA LEU A 48 0.25 -5.95 8.47
C LEU A 48 -0.77 -4.97 7.91
N PHE A 49 -1.59 -5.40 6.97
CA PHE A 49 -2.72 -4.63 6.49
C PHE A 49 -4.01 -5.11 7.17
N ILE A 50 -4.86 -4.18 7.61
CA ILE A 50 -6.16 -4.50 8.20
C ILE A 50 -7.24 -3.70 7.49
N CYS A 51 -7.99 -4.36 6.61
CA CYS A 51 -9.13 -3.80 5.90
C CYS A 51 -10.43 -4.18 6.61
N TRP A 52 -11.05 -3.20 7.25
CA TRP A 52 -12.23 -3.40 8.08
C TRP A 52 -13.24 -2.27 7.93
N GLY A 53 -14.51 -2.56 8.22
CA GLY A 53 -15.59 -1.58 8.19
C GLY A 53 -16.95 -2.25 8.07
N ILE A 54 -17.95 -1.46 7.69
CA ILE A 54 -19.35 -1.88 7.59
C ILE A 54 -19.57 -3.00 6.55
N SER A 55 -18.72 -3.13 5.54
CA SER A 55 -18.75 -4.20 4.55
C SER A 55 -18.67 -5.60 5.16
N SER A 56 -17.97 -5.73 6.31
CA SER A 56 -17.83 -7.00 7.03
C SER A 56 -19.18 -7.56 7.52
N VAL A 57 -20.15 -6.69 7.83
CA VAL A 57 -21.52 -7.07 8.22
C VAL A 57 -22.23 -7.82 7.09
N GLY A 58 -22.06 -7.35 5.87
CA GLY A 58 -22.66 -7.95 4.68
C GLY A 58 -21.88 -9.12 4.10
N ASN A 59 -20.70 -9.45 4.63
CA ASN A 59 -19.73 -10.38 4.01
C ASN A 59 -19.43 -10.00 2.56
N ILE A 60 -19.31 -8.72 2.27
CA ILE A 60 -19.09 -8.16 0.94
C ILE A 60 -17.72 -7.51 0.83
N GLU A 61 -17.24 -7.36 -0.41
CA GLU A 61 -15.99 -6.66 -0.65
C GLU A 61 -16.11 -5.19 -0.29
N ILE A 62 -15.11 -4.66 0.41
CA ILE A 62 -15.15 -3.32 0.96
C ILE A 62 -15.37 -2.27 -0.14
N GLY A 63 -16.44 -1.46 -0.02
CA GLY A 63 -16.83 -0.46 -1.01
C GLY A 63 -17.29 -1.02 -2.36
N TRP A 64 -16.65 -2.08 -2.84
CA TRP A 64 -16.89 -2.63 -4.19
C TRP A 64 -18.27 -3.26 -4.37
N GLY A 65 -18.98 -3.57 -3.30
CA GLY A 65 -20.39 -3.98 -3.37
C GLY A 65 -21.33 -2.91 -3.94
N LEU A 66 -20.91 -1.65 -3.96
CA LEU A 66 -21.66 -0.53 -4.55
C LEU A 66 -21.65 -0.52 -6.08
N PHE A 67 -20.89 -1.41 -6.72
CA PHE A 67 -20.83 -1.54 -8.19
C PHE A 67 -21.47 -2.83 -8.67
N GLU A 68 -22.19 -2.76 -9.78
CA GLU A 68 -22.97 -3.86 -10.32
C GLU A 68 -22.11 -4.99 -10.88
N ASP A 69 -20.89 -4.77 -11.27
CA ASP A 69 -20.05 -5.81 -11.86
C ASP A 69 -18.54 -5.55 -11.74
N ILE A 70 -17.95 -6.06 -10.69
CA ILE A 70 -16.57 -6.52 -10.80
C ILE A 70 -16.63 -8.03 -11.08
N GLY A 71 -17.14 -8.41 -12.25
CA GLY A 71 -17.14 -9.76 -12.77
C GLY A 71 -18.10 -10.76 -12.10
N LYS A 72 -19.08 -10.30 -11.28
CA LYS A 72 -20.08 -11.19 -10.65
C LYS A 72 -21.42 -10.47 -10.44
N PRO A 73 -22.41 -10.65 -11.31
CA PRO A 73 -23.68 -9.89 -11.32
C PRO A 73 -24.54 -10.02 -10.06
N ASN A 74 -24.24 -10.94 -9.14
CA ASN A 74 -25.10 -11.23 -7.98
C ASN A 74 -24.65 -10.52 -6.70
N LYS A 75 -23.77 -9.50 -6.78
CA LYS A 75 -23.17 -8.89 -5.59
C LYS A 75 -23.35 -7.38 -5.48
N TYR A 76 -24.18 -6.79 -6.34
CA TYR A 76 -24.51 -5.39 -6.23
C TYR A 76 -25.40 -5.11 -5.02
N TRP A 77 -24.96 -4.14 -4.22
CA TRP A 77 -25.72 -3.60 -3.10
C TRP A 77 -26.11 -2.15 -3.45
N PRO A 78 -27.41 -1.86 -3.58
CA PRO A 78 -27.86 -0.47 -3.74
C PRO A 78 -27.29 0.40 -2.61
N PRO A 79 -26.97 1.67 -2.87
CA PRO A 79 -26.37 2.55 -1.87
C PRO A 79 -27.12 2.57 -0.53
N GLU A 80 -28.44 2.65 -0.55
CA GLU A 80 -29.27 2.69 0.66
C GLU A 80 -29.13 1.37 1.47
N LYS A 81 -29.02 0.25 0.79
CA LYS A 81 -28.82 -1.06 1.43
C LYS A 81 -27.40 -1.20 1.98
N TYR A 82 -26.39 -0.67 1.24
CA TYR A 82 -25.02 -0.69 1.71
C TYR A 82 -24.83 0.21 2.93
N ASP A 83 -25.34 1.42 2.86
CA ASP A 83 -25.24 2.40 3.96
C ASP A 83 -25.94 1.91 5.24
N ALA A 84 -27.06 1.19 5.11
CA ALA A 84 -27.76 0.58 6.24
C ALA A 84 -26.94 -0.50 6.99
N LEU A 85 -25.80 -0.94 6.43
CA LEU A 85 -24.85 -1.79 7.16
C LEU A 85 -24.22 -1.06 8.33
N ALA A 86 -24.13 0.26 8.28
CA ALA A 86 -23.61 1.06 9.38
C ALA A 86 -24.45 0.90 10.66
N ASP A 87 -25.77 0.80 10.52
CA ASP A 87 -26.68 0.62 11.67
C ASP A 87 -26.57 -0.78 12.30
N GLN A 88 -26.04 -1.74 11.54
CA GLN A 88 -25.83 -3.12 11.97
C GLN A 88 -24.40 -3.37 12.46
N PHE A 89 -23.48 -2.46 12.16
CA PHE A 89 -22.08 -2.56 12.54
C PHE A 89 -21.91 -2.29 14.04
N ASN A 90 -21.65 -3.35 14.80
CA ASN A 90 -21.48 -3.30 16.24
C ASN A 90 -20.25 -4.09 16.71
N PRO A 91 -19.05 -3.49 16.66
CA PRO A 91 -17.80 -4.15 17.02
C PRO A 91 -17.62 -4.23 18.56
N GLN A 92 -18.49 -4.98 19.24
CA GLN A 92 -18.50 -5.10 20.68
C GLN A 92 -17.30 -5.86 21.26
N ASN A 93 -16.68 -6.74 20.45
CA ASN A 93 -15.54 -7.58 20.83
C ASN A 93 -14.22 -7.04 20.25
N TYR A 94 -14.17 -5.76 19.87
CA TYR A 94 -12.98 -5.13 19.32
C TYR A 94 -11.88 -4.97 20.35
N GLU A 95 -10.83 -5.80 20.24
CA GLU A 95 -9.67 -5.83 21.10
C GLU A 95 -8.37 -5.80 20.26
N PRO A 96 -8.00 -4.65 19.67
CA PRO A 96 -6.82 -4.55 18.79
C PRO A 96 -5.51 -4.86 19.52
N ASP A 97 -5.48 -4.82 20.83
CA ASP A 97 -4.33 -5.25 21.63
C ASP A 97 -3.93 -6.72 21.33
N LYS A 98 -4.92 -7.61 21.25
CA LYS A 98 -4.69 -9.02 20.90
C LYS A 98 -4.19 -9.19 19.45
N TRP A 99 -4.69 -8.33 18.54
CA TRP A 99 -4.26 -8.37 17.15
C TRP A 99 -2.78 -7.99 17.02
N MET A 100 -2.40 -6.87 17.64
CA MET A 100 -1.04 -6.33 17.58
C MET A 100 -0.05 -7.18 18.37
N GLU A 101 -0.47 -7.80 19.46
CA GLU A 101 0.37 -8.78 20.18
C GLU A 101 0.76 -9.95 19.27
N ALA A 102 -0.22 -10.56 18.60
CA ALA A 102 0.03 -11.67 17.67
C ALA A 102 0.90 -11.23 16.49
N ALA A 103 0.61 -10.07 15.91
CA ALA A 103 1.38 -9.50 14.81
C ALA A 103 2.86 -9.24 15.20
N ALA A 104 3.10 -8.64 16.35
CA ALA A 104 4.45 -8.38 16.83
C ALA A 104 5.25 -9.66 17.03
N LYS A 105 4.63 -10.71 17.62
CA LYS A 105 5.23 -12.04 17.77
C LYS A 105 5.54 -12.69 16.41
N ALA A 106 4.65 -12.51 15.43
CA ALA A 106 4.83 -13.01 14.06
C ALA A 106 5.92 -12.25 13.28
N GLY A 107 6.48 -11.17 13.82
CA GLY A 107 7.56 -10.40 13.21
C GLY A 107 7.13 -9.20 12.41
N PHE A 108 5.83 -8.86 12.35
CA PHE A 108 5.38 -7.61 11.72
C PHE A 108 6.05 -6.39 12.39
N LYS A 109 6.38 -5.39 11.60
CA LYS A 109 7.11 -4.18 12.04
C LYS A 109 6.24 -2.94 12.05
N TYR A 110 5.24 -2.90 11.19
CA TYR A 110 4.25 -1.83 11.09
C TYR A 110 2.89 -2.43 10.80
N CYS A 111 1.86 -1.66 11.07
CA CYS A 111 0.51 -2.04 10.69
C CYS A 111 -0.14 -0.86 9.96
N VAL A 112 -0.90 -1.14 8.92
CA VAL A 112 -1.70 -0.18 8.17
C VAL A 112 -3.17 -0.51 8.43
N PHE A 113 -3.87 0.38 9.13
CA PHE A 113 -5.28 0.21 9.45
C PHE A 113 -6.14 1.07 8.55
N LEU A 114 -7.14 0.47 7.96
CA LEU A 114 -8.10 1.16 7.14
C LEU A 114 -8.96 2.07 8.02
N THR A 115 -8.76 3.38 7.92
CA THR A 115 -9.55 4.37 8.66
C THR A 115 -10.83 4.76 7.94
N ARG A 116 -10.77 4.86 6.60
CA ARG A 116 -11.91 5.06 5.70
C ARG A 116 -11.59 4.51 4.30
N HIS A 117 -12.48 3.72 3.75
CA HIS A 117 -12.44 3.30 2.34
C HIS A 117 -13.31 4.20 1.45
N CYS A 118 -13.37 3.92 0.17
CA CYS A 118 -14.18 4.64 -0.80
C CYS A 118 -15.72 4.54 -0.56
N ASP A 119 -16.17 3.67 0.33
CA ASP A 119 -17.57 3.64 0.79
C ASP A 119 -17.94 4.83 1.69
N GLY A 120 -16.93 5.59 2.13
CA GLY A 120 -17.08 6.83 2.88
C GLY A 120 -17.24 6.65 4.40
N TYR A 121 -17.37 5.40 4.91
CA TYR A 121 -17.58 5.18 6.33
C TYR A 121 -16.28 5.37 7.14
N ALA A 122 -16.24 6.41 7.96
CA ALA A 122 -15.08 6.70 8.80
C ALA A 122 -15.14 5.95 10.14
N LEU A 123 -14.07 5.22 10.48
CA LEU A 123 -13.95 4.43 11.71
C LEU A 123 -13.62 5.28 12.96
N TRP A 124 -13.73 6.60 12.88
CA TRP A 124 -13.59 7.53 14.00
C TRP A 124 -14.72 8.57 13.95
N PRO A 125 -15.04 9.25 15.07
CA PRO A 125 -16.12 10.22 15.11
C PRO A 125 -15.74 11.56 14.46
N SER A 126 -15.55 11.53 13.13
CA SER A 126 -15.12 12.70 12.35
C SER A 126 -16.09 13.87 12.53
N ALA A 127 -15.53 15.09 12.61
CA ALA A 127 -16.30 16.33 12.54
C ALA A 127 -16.71 16.69 11.11
N TYR A 128 -16.11 16.01 10.11
CA TYR A 128 -16.34 16.24 8.69
C TYR A 128 -17.17 15.13 8.08
N GLY A 129 -18.23 15.49 7.39
CA GLY A 129 -19.19 14.53 6.80
C GLY A 129 -20.21 14.03 7.83
N ASP A 130 -21.05 13.11 7.36
CA ASP A 130 -22.19 12.58 8.09
C ASP A 130 -22.26 11.04 8.10
N PHE A 131 -21.14 10.38 7.72
CA PHE A 131 -21.06 8.92 7.64
C PHE A 131 -19.83 8.37 8.39
N SER A 132 -20.00 8.19 9.69
CA SER A 132 -18.91 7.78 10.57
C SER A 132 -19.46 7.11 11.84
N THR A 133 -18.57 6.62 12.69
CA THR A 133 -18.93 6.10 14.02
C THR A 133 -19.66 7.11 14.90
N LYS A 134 -19.60 8.40 14.57
CA LYS A 134 -20.34 9.46 15.26
C LYS A 134 -21.85 9.28 15.17
N GLN A 135 -22.35 8.81 14.00
CA GLN A 135 -23.78 8.69 13.75
C GLN A 135 -24.37 7.40 14.33
N ASN A 136 -23.67 6.28 14.23
CA ASN A 136 -24.24 4.96 14.56
C ASN A 136 -23.61 4.25 15.76
N LEU A 137 -22.39 4.61 16.18
CA LEU A 137 -21.71 4.00 17.34
C LEU A 137 -21.55 4.96 18.53
N ASN A 138 -22.45 5.93 18.68
CA ASN A 138 -22.40 6.94 19.74
C ASN A 138 -21.04 7.67 19.84
N GLY A 139 -20.37 7.88 18.72
CA GLY A 139 -19.06 8.53 18.66
C GLY A 139 -17.90 7.67 19.14
N ARG A 140 -18.05 6.35 19.20
CA ARG A 140 -16.95 5.44 19.55
C ARG A 140 -15.82 5.56 18.54
N ASP A 141 -14.61 5.85 19.02
CA ASP A 141 -13.40 5.91 18.23
C ASP A 141 -12.79 4.51 18.12
N LEU A 142 -12.73 3.95 16.90
CA LEU A 142 -12.11 2.64 16.63
C LEU A 142 -10.64 2.79 16.22
N VAL A 143 -10.19 4.00 15.89
CA VAL A 143 -8.80 4.28 15.50
C VAL A 143 -7.90 4.40 16.73
N ARG A 144 -8.35 5.06 17.80
CA ARG A 144 -7.56 5.27 19.01
C ARG A 144 -7.03 3.97 19.62
N PRO A 145 -7.89 2.94 19.91
CA PRO A 145 -7.43 1.69 20.50
C PRO A 145 -6.42 0.95 19.61
N TYR A 146 -6.56 1.04 18.27
CA TYR A 146 -5.60 0.48 17.34
C TYR A 146 -4.22 1.15 17.48
N VAL A 147 -4.18 2.49 17.48
CA VAL A 147 -2.94 3.26 17.64
C VAL A 147 -2.22 2.92 18.95
N ASP A 148 -2.99 2.85 20.04
CA ASP A 148 -2.45 2.54 21.36
C ASP A 148 -1.90 1.09 21.41
N ALA A 149 -2.58 0.14 20.77
CA ALA A 149 -2.13 -1.24 20.64
C ALA A 149 -0.83 -1.36 19.81
N CYS A 150 -0.73 -0.69 18.67
CA CYS A 150 0.51 -0.67 17.87
C CYS A 150 1.69 -0.20 18.73
N ARG A 151 1.54 0.93 19.42
CA ARG A 151 2.60 1.50 20.26
C ARG A 151 2.98 0.58 21.41
N LYS A 152 2.00 -0.01 22.08
CA LYS A 152 2.21 -0.96 23.18
C LYS A 152 3.06 -2.16 22.74
N HIS A 153 2.83 -2.67 21.54
CA HIS A 153 3.54 -3.84 21.01
C HIS A 153 4.73 -3.51 20.10
N GLY A 154 5.10 -2.22 20.02
CA GLY A 154 6.29 -1.79 19.28
C GLY A 154 6.14 -1.81 17.75
N LEU A 155 4.92 -1.84 17.23
CA LEU A 155 4.66 -1.67 15.81
C LEU A 155 4.55 -0.19 15.45
N LYS A 156 5.02 0.16 14.28
CA LYS A 156 4.82 1.49 13.72
C LYS A 156 3.37 1.65 13.26
N VAL A 157 2.84 2.86 13.45
CA VAL A 157 1.44 3.19 13.19
C VAL A 157 1.26 3.66 11.76
N GLY A 158 0.48 2.94 10.97
CA GLY A 158 0.08 3.32 9.63
C GLY A 158 -1.44 3.50 9.51
N PHE A 159 -1.86 4.49 8.73
CA PHE A 159 -3.25 4.69 8.34
C PHE A 159 -3.43 4.49 6.85
N TYR A 160 -4.41 3.71 6.46
CA TYR A 160 -4.98 3.73 5.13
C TYR A 160 -6.11 4.75 5.07
N TYR A 161 -6.16 5.53 4.03
CA TYR A 161 -7.23 6.46 3.76
C TYR A 161 -7.50 6.57 2.26
N SER A 162 -8.74 6.29 1.86
CA SER A 162 -9.17 6.59 0.50
C SER A 162 -9.67 8.04 0.44
N PRO A 163 -9.04 8.92 -0.34
CA PRO A 163 -9.61 10.23 -0.60
C PRO A 163 -10.91 10.14 -1.42
N THR A 164 -11.07 9.10 -2.24
CA THR A 164 -12.34 8.83 -2.93
C THR A 164 -13.44 8.48 -1.93
N ASP A 165 -14.64 9.00 -2.14
CA ASP A 165 -15.80 8.79 -1.29
C ASP A 165 -17.06 8.67 -2.15
N TRP A 166 -17.70 7.52 -2.09
CA TRP A 166 -18.90 7.22 -2.86
C TRP A 166 -20.21 7.52 -2.11
N HIS A 167 -20.09 7.85 -0.83
CA HIS A 167 -21.21 8.28 0.00
C HIS A 167 -21.37 9.81 0.02
N TYR A 168 -20.26 10.55 0.02
CA TYR A 168 -20.25 12.00 0.18
C TYR A 168 -21.13 12.69 -0.87
N ASN A 169 -22.05 13.52 -0.38
CA ASN A 169 -22.95 14.29 -1.21
C ASN A 169 -23.06 15.72 -0.67
N PRO A 170 -22.40 16.70 -1.26
CA PRO A 170 -22.50 18.09 -0.82
C PRO A 170 -23.92 18.59 -0.93
N LYS A 171 -24.28 19.49 -0.03
CA LYS A 171 -25.61 20.08 0.03
C LYS A 171 -26.03 20.71 -1.30
N GLY A 172 -27.11 20.23 -1.86
CA GLY A 172 -27.65 20.70 -3.14
C GLY A 172 -27.13 19.99 -4.39
N TRP A 173 -26.27 19.00 -4.22
CA TRP A 173 -25.78 18.19 -5.32
C TRP A 173 -26.75 17.04 -5.62
N PRO A 174 -27.17 16.83 -6.89
CA PRO A 174 -28.18 15.82 -7.19
C PRO A 174 -27.69 14.37 -7.12
N HIS A 175 -26.39 14.14 -6.90
CA HIS A 175 -25.79 12.82 -7.01
C HIS A 175 -24.91 12.47 -5.82
N ARG A 176 -25.14 11.29 -5.28
CA ARG A 176 -24.16 10.60 -4.40
C ARG A 176 -23.03 10.10 -5.29
N ALA A 177 -21.83 10.04 -4.74
CA ALA A 177 -20.69 9.42 -5.37
C ALA A 177 -20.00 10.25 -6.48
N PHE A 178 -19.11 11.04 -6.03
CA PHE A 178 -18.05 11.60 -6.85
C PHE A 178 -16.79 10.74 -6.72
N PRO A 179 -16.08 10.48 -7.80
CA PRO A 179 -16.50 10.32 -9.19
C PRO A 179 -16.77 8.86 -9.53
N ARG A 180 -17.94 8.56 -10.06
CA ARG A 180 -18.23 7.25 -10.66
C ARG A 180 -17.75 7.13 -12.10
N ARG A 181 -16.59 7.61 -12.46
CA ARG A 181 -15.99 7.31 -13.76
C ARG A 181 -15.82 5.80 -13.93
N ASP A 182 -15.58 5.07 -12.84
CA ASP A 182 -15.49 3.63 -12.82
C ASP A 182 -16.77 2.90 -13.24
N ALA A 183 -17.94 3.52 -13.11
CA ALA A 183 -19.15 2.94 -13.66
C ALA A 183 -19.09 2.77 -15.19
N GLU A 184 -18.32 3.59 -15.90
CA GLU A 184 -18.07 3.41 -17.33
C GLU A 184 -16.94 2.40 -17.58
N MET A 185 -15.90 2.36 -16.75
CA MET A 185 -14.77 1.44 -16.91
C MET A 185 -15.10 0.01 -16.47
N HIS A 186 -16.01 -0.17 -15.51
CA HIS A 186 -16.38 -1.48 -14.95
C HIS A 186 -17.75 -1.98 -15.41
N HIS A 187 -18.26 -1.53 -16.58
CA HIS A 187 -19.48 -2.04 -17.23
C HIS A 187 -20.80 -1.81 -16.48
N SER A 188 -20.82 -1.13 -15.36
CA SER A 188 -22.07 -0.68 -14.77
C SER A 188 -22.64 0.47 -15.62
N ASN A 189 -23.80 0.23 -16.19
CA ASN A 189 -24.50 1.28 -16.93
C ASN A 189 -25.05 2.30 -15.93
N PRO A 190 -24.47 3.51 -15.79
CA PRO A 190 -24.91 4.49 -14.81
C PRO A 190 -26.36 4.88 -15.00
N THR A 191 -26.90 4.79 -16.23
CA THR A 191 -28.31 5.03 -16.52
C THR A 191 -29.24 3.96 -15.94
N LYS A 192 -28.78 2.70 -15.77
CA LYS A 192 -29.56 1.67 -15.08
C LYS A 192 -29.69 1.93 -13.58
N LEU A 193 -28.74 2.67 -13.01
CA LEU A 193 -28.71 3.05 -11.60
C LEU A 193 -29.40 4.39 -11.34
N GLY A 194 -30.01 5.01 -12.38
CA GLY A 194 -30.62 6.33 -12.29
C GLY A 194 -29.61 7.45 -12.06
N LEU A 195 -28.33 7.21 -12.31
CA LEU A 195 -27.26 8.18 -12.12
C LEU A 195 -26.98 8.90 -13.44
N PRO A 196 -26.78 10.21 -13.44
CA PRO A 196 -26.40 10.94 -14.63
C PRO A 196 -25.00 10.56 -15.08
N LYS A 197 -24.80 10.66 -16.37
CA LYS A 197 -23.46 10.53 -16.92
C LYS A 197 -22.61 11.74 -16.51
N TYR A 198 -21.44 11.46 -16.05
CA TYR A 198 -20.39 12.39 -15.69
C TYR A 198 -20.07 13.45 -16.74
N VAL A 199 -20.15 13.04 -18.02
CA VAL A 199 -19.82 13.84 -19.19
C VAL A 199 -20.75 15.04 -19.42
N ASP A 200 -21.86 15.13 -18.69
CA ASP A 200 -22.85 16.17 -18.90
C ASP A 200 -22.64 17.41 -18.01
N MET A 201 -21.60 17.40 -17.15
CA MET A 201 -21.32 18.48 -16.23
C MET A 201 -20.24 19.44 -16.75
N PRO A 202 -20.45 20.74 -16.71
CA PRO A 202 -19.43 21.72 -17.05
C PRO A 202 -18.19 21.56 -16.12
N ALA A 203 -16.99 21.66 -16.67
CA ALA A 203 -15.74 21.52 -15.91
C ALA A 203 -15.65 22.49 -14.71
N SER A 204 -16.17 23.71 -14.87
CA SER A 204 -16.21 24.73 -13.79
C SER A 204 -17.13 24.33 -12.64
N GLU A 205 -18.26 23.70 -12.94
CA GLU A 205 -19.19 23.19 -11.92
C GLU A 205 -18.58 22.00 -11.18
N MET A 206 -17.94 21.12 -11.92
CA MET A 206 -17.21 19.96 -11.37
C MET A 206 -16.06 20.41 -10.47
N GLN A 207 -15.31 21.45 -10.84
CA GLN A 207 -14.24 22.00 -10.00
C GLN A 207 -14.81 22.59 -8.70
N ASN A 208 -15.92 23.36 -8.76
CA ASN A 208 -16.57 23.90 -7.56
C ASN A 208 -17.03 22.80 -6.60
N TYR A 209 -17.54 21.70 -7.14
CA TYR A 209 -17.87 20.52 -6.35
C TYR A 209 -16.63 19.92 -5.72
N PHE A 210 -15.56 19.76 -6.48
CA PHE A 210 -14.32 19.20 -6.01
C PHE A 210 -13.70 20.04 -4.90
N GLU A 211 -13.77 21.36 -4.94
CA GLU A 211 -13.27 22.22 -3.85
C GLU A 211 -13.95 21.93 -2.50
N GLN A 212 -15.27 21.73 -2.52
CA GLN A 212 -16.00 21.36 -1.29
C GLN A 212 -15.60 19.97 -0.80
N PHE A 213 -15.49 19.03 -1.73
CA PHE A 213 -15.03 17.67 -1.44
C PHE A 213 -13.59 17.66 -0.92
N TYR A 214 -12.69 18.43 -1.54
CA TYR A 214 -11.31 18.57 -1.09
C TYR A 214 -11.21 19.13 0.33
N ALA A 215 -12.00 20.14 0.65
CA ALA A 215 -12.05 20.70 2.01
C ALA A 215 -12.51 19.65 3.04
N TYR A 216 -13.50 18.84 2.68
CA TYR A 216 -13.97 17.71 3.50
C TYR A 216 -12.86 16.68 3.71
N VAL A 217 -12.22 16.19 2.65
CA VAL A 217 -11.13 15.21 2.71
C VAL A 217 -9.95 15.77 3.53
N LYS A 218 -9.56 17.03 3.27
CA LYS A 218 -8.46 17.71 3.99
C LYS A 218 -8.74 17.83 5.48
N GLY A 219 -10.00 18.10 5.84
CA GLY A 219 -10.44 18.11 7.23
C GLY A 219 -10.26 16.77 7.92
N GLN A 220 -10.74 15.68 7.31
CA GLN A 220 -10.58 14.32 7.84
C GLN A 220 -9.11 13.88 7.94
N VAL A 221 -8.30 14.18 6.93
CA VAL A 221 -6.85 13.93 6.96
C VAL A 221 -6.18 14.72 8.10
N GLY A 222 -6.59 15.98 8.29
CA GLY A 222 -6.15 16.79 9.43
C GLY A 222 -6.44 16.14 10.78
N GLU A 223 -7.66 15.62 10.98
CA GLU A 223 -8.02 14.88 12.20
C GLU A 223 -7.13 13.67 12.43
N LEU A 224 -6.94 12.84 11.40
CA LEU A 224 -6.10 11.63 11.50
C LEU A 224 -4.64 11.96 11.84
N LEU A 225 -4.10 13.03 11.27
CA LEU A 225 -2.70 13.41 11.45
C LEU A 225 -2.43 14.30 12.67
N THR A 226 -3.47 14.77 13.38
CA THR A 226 -3.27 15.62 14.57
C THR A 226 -3.79 15.00 15.86
N ASN A 227 -4.84 14.15 15.80
CA ASN A 227 -5.50 13.68 17.00
C ASN A 227 -4.86 12.43 17.62
N TYR A 228 -4.02 11.71 16.88
CA TYR A 228 -3.52 10.39 17.29
C TYR A 228 -2.03 10.35 17.64
N GLY A 229 -1.36 11.52 17.72
CA GLY A 229 0.08 11.63 17.95
C GLY A 229 0.91 11.25 16.72
N PRO A 230 2.17 10.81 16.88
CA PRO A 230 3.04 10.47 15.75
C PRO A 230 2.47 9.32 14.91
N ILE A 231 2.36 9.53 13.59
CA ILE A 231 1.96 8.54 12.59
C ILE A 231 3.15 8.25 11.70
N ASP A 232 3.53 6.98 11.61
CA ASP A 232 4.74 6.56 10.90
C ASP A 232 4.52 6.41 9.39
N LEU A 233 3.28 6.03 8.97
CA LEU A 233 2.96 5.74 7.59
C LEU A 233 1.55 6.19 7.23
N PHE A 234 1.39 6.77 6.04
CA PHE A 234 0.08 7.09 5.47
C PHE A 234 -0.08 6.43 4.09
N TRP A 235 -1.02 5.51 4.01
CA TRP A 235 -1.30 4.73 2.81
C TRP A 235 -2.51 5.33 2.09
N TRP A 236 -2.24 6.13 1.07
CA TRP A 236 -3.26 6.69 0.20
C TRP A 236 -3.83 5.63 -0.72
N ASP A 237 -5.13 5.72 -1.02
CA ASP A 237 -5.77 4.92 -2.04
C ASP A 237 -6.74 5.76 -2.87
N GLY A 238 -6.18 6.60 -3.72
CA GLY A 238 -6.92 7.47 -4.64
C GLY A 238 -7.26 6.75 -5.92
N TYR A 239 -8.46 7.03 -6.42
CA TYR A 239 -8.93 6.58 -7.72
C TYR A 239 -8.95 7.73 -8.72
N ASP A 240 -9.24 7.38 -9.98
CA ASP A 240 -9.34 8.34 -11.08
C ASP A 240 -10.24 9.51 -10.76
N TRP A 241 -9.74 10.68 -11.10
CA TRP A 241 -10.47 11.94 -11.04
C TRP A 241 -10.87 12.37 -12.45
N PRO A 242 -11.99 13.11 -12.63
CA PRO A 242 -12.40 13.58 -13.95
C PRO A 242 -11.30 14.38 -14.62
N ALA A 243 -11.15 14.19 -15.92
CA ALA A 243 -10.22 14.98 -16.71
C ALA A 243 -10.52 16.48 -16.59
N GLY A 244 -9.49 17.28 -16.31
CA GLY A 244 -9.60 18.73 -16.17
C GLY A 244 -9.96 19.24 -14.77
N VAL A 245 -10.15 18.34 -13.77
CA VAL A 245 -10.27 18.73 -12.37
C VAL A 245 -8.88 18.80 -11.75
N ASP A 246 -8.57 19.90 -11.07
CA ASP A 246 -7.38 19.99 -10.21
C ASP A 246 -7.68 19.30 -8.88
N ILE A 247 -6.99 18.19 -8.62
CA ILE A 247 -7.17 17.37 -7.43
C ILE A 247 -6.31 17.81 -6.25
N HIS A 248 -5.61 18.91 -6.38
CA HIS A 248 -4.72 19.47 -5.34
C HIS A 248 -3.75 18.45 -4.71
N GLY A 249 -3.24 17.52 -5.52
CA GLY A 249 -2.40 16.42 -5.03
C GLY A 249 -1.14 16.90 -4.32
N ASP A 250 -0.47 17.91 -4.88
CA ASP A 250 0.69 18.57 -4.27
C ASP A 250 0.36 19.23 -2.94
N ASP A 251 -0.77 19.90 -2.86
CA ASP A 251 -1.18 20.63 -1.67
C ASP A 251 -1.52 19.65 -0.54
N MET A 252 -2.25 18.58 -0.84
CA MET A 252 -2.54 17.53 0.12
C MET A 252 -1.28 16.85 0.64
N ASN A 253 -0.33 16.57 -0.23
CA ASN A 253 0.95 15.96 0.15
C ASN A 253 1.77 16.87 1.06
N ARG A 254 1.89 18.16 0.69
CA ARG A 254 2.55 19.15 1.54
C ARG A 254 1.85 19.30 2.89
N TYR A 255 0.52 19.36 2.90
CA TYR A 255 -0.28 19.46 4.12
C TYR A 255 -0.02 18.27 5.04
N ALA A 256 -0.08 17.04 4.53
CA ALA A 256 0.21 15.85 5.32
C ALA A 256 1.64 15.87 5.90
N ARG A 257 2.64 16.25 5.09
CA ARG A 257 4.03 16.35 5.56
C ARG A 257 4.27 17.48 6.55
N GLN A 258 3.55 18.60 6.46
CA GLN A 258 3.63 19.68 7.45
C GLN A 258 3.13 19.21 8.81
N LEU A 259 2.06 18.38 8.84
CA LEU A 259 1.52 17.83 10.06
C LEU A 259 2.41 16.72 10.65
N GLN A 260 2.98 15.86 9.79
CA GLN A 260 3.79 14.70 10.18
C GLN A 260 5.07 14.61 9.29
N PRO A 261 6.11 15.41 9.57
CA PRO A 261 7.30 15.48 8.70
C PRO A 261 8.10 14.17 8.60
N HIS A 262 7.98 13.28 9.58
CA HIS A 262 8.68 12.00 9.64
C HIS A 262 7.90 10.85 8.98
N MET A 263 6.66 11.10 8.58
CA MET A 263 5.76 10.09 8.03
C MET A 263 6.18 9.67 6.62
N VAL A 264 6.10 8.36 6.35
CA VAL A 264 6.26 7.79 5.01
C VAL A 264 4.89 7.75 4.33
N GLN A 265 4.81 8.08 3.04
CA GLN A 265 3.57 8.00 2.27
C GLN A 265 3.81 7.25 0.96
N ASN A 266 2.81 6.48 0.51
CA ASN A 266 2.82 5.92 -0.84
C ASN A 266 2.45 6.98 -1.89
N ASP A 267 2.50 6.60 -3.16
CA ASP A 267 2.23 7.47 -4.30
C ASP A 267 0.78 7.37 -4.85
N ARG A 268 -0.13 6.70 -4.13
CA ARG A 268 -1.46 6.35 -4.64
C ARG A 268 -2.51 7.46 -4.54
N TYR A 269 -2.22 8.62 -3.97
CA TYR A 269 -3.18 9.74 -3.96
C TYR A 269 -3.64 10.12 -5.38
N CYS A 270 -2.73 10.06 -6.35
CA CYS A 270 -2.96 10.41 -7.75
C CYS A 270 -2.79 9.21 -8.70
N LEU A 271 -3.09 8.00 -8.26
CA LEU A 271 -2.75 6.75 -8.94
C LEU A 271 -3.16 6.72 -10.42
N TRP A 272 -4.36 7.17 -10.71
CA TRP A 272 -4.96 7.10 -12.05
C TRP A 272 -5.04 8.46 -12.76
N SER A 273 -4.50 9.52 -12.14
CA SER A 273 -4.49 10.83 -12.78
C SER A 273 -3.39 10.91 -13.84
N THR A 274 -3.58 11.85 -14.78
CA THR A 274 -2.53 12.22 -15.74
C THR A 274 -1.33 12.90 -15.06
N LEU A 275 -1.49 13.31 -13.79
CA LEU A 275 -0.41 13.82 -12.95
C LEU A 275 0.43 12.63 -12.51
N LYS A 276 1.62 12.53 -13.08
CA LYS A 276 2.55 11.45 -12.76
C LYS A 276 2.86 11.41 -11.27
N ARG A 277 3.05 10.21 -10.73
CA ARG A 277 3.45 9.80 -9.38
C ARG A 277 4.63 10.62 -8.80
N GLN A 278 4.42 11.88 -8.43
CA GLN A 278 5.50 12.75 -7.97
C GLN A 278 5.60 12.86 -6.45
N PHE A 279 4.69 12.20 -5.70
CA PHE A 279 4.45 12.63 -4.31
C PHE A 279 4.71 11.56 -3.26
N GLY A 280 4.86 10.30 -3.63
CA GLY A 280 5.11 9.20 -2.70
C GLY A 280 6.58 8.99 -2.37
N ASP A 281 6.84 8.40 -1.21
CA ASP A 281 8.15 7.93 -0.79
C ASP A 281 8.45 6.52 -1.30
N TYR A 282 7.41 5.78 -1.72
CA TYR A 282 7.50 4.40 -2.20
C TYR A 282 6.34 4.03 -3.13
N ASP A 283 6.57 3.01 -3.96
CA ASP A 283 5.61 2.48 -4.95
C ASP A 283 4.80 1.30 -4.37
N THR A 284 3.47 1.29 -4.54
CA THR A 284 2.55 0.23 -4.07
C THR A 284 1.66 -0.32 -5.18
N HIS A 285 2.13 -0.37 -6.44
CA HIS A 285 1.29 -0.79 -7.58
C HIS A 285 1.14 -2.30 -7.74
N PHE A 286 1.72 -3.07 -6.84
CA PHE A 286 1.74 -4.54 -6.92
C PHE A 286 0.72 -5.12 -5.95
N GLU A 287 -0.50 -5.37 -6.45
CA GLU A 287 -1.56 -6.02 -5.69
C GLU A 287 -1.66 -7.49 -6.11
N ALA A 288 -1.43 -8.41 -5.19
CA ALA A 288 -1.57 -9.86 -5.37
C ALA A 288 -0.83 -10.45 -6.60
N LYS A 289 0.01 -9.67 -7.28
CA LYS A 289 0.80 -10.11 -8.45
C LYS A 289 2.26 -9.72 -8.26
N ASP A 290 3.13 -10.65 -8.60
CA ASP A 290 4.56 -10.34 -8.63
C ASP A 290 4.85 -9.31 -9.71
N PRO A 291 5.76 -8.36 -9.46
CA PRO A 291 6.27 -7.50 -10.50
C PRO A 291 6.89 -8.34 -11.63
N ALA A 292 6.63 -7.98 -12.88
CA ALA A 292 7.22 -8.67 -14.03
C ALA A 292 8.74 -8.52 -14.12
N LYS A 293 9.28 -7.51 -13.45
CA LYS A 293 10.72 -7.23 -13.31
C LYS A 293 10.94 -6.54 -11.97
N ARG A 294 12.16 -6.62 -11.46
CA ARG A 294 12.58 -5.93 -10.23
C ARG A 294 12.23 -4.44 -10.31
N PRO A 295 11.39 -3.91 -9.41
CA PRO A 295 11.07 -2.49 -9.35
C PRO A 295 12.31 -1.65 -9.00
N ALA A 296 12.33 -0.41 -9.47
CA ALA A 296 13.33 0.56 -9.04
C ALA A 296 12.88 1.25 -7.76
N GLY A 297 13.83 1.56 -6.87
CA GLY A 297 13.55 2.30 -5.65
C GLY A 297 12.91 1.46 -4.55
N VAL A 298 12.24 2.13 -3.62
CA VAL A 298 11.53 1.50 -2.52
C VAL A 298 10.10 1.18 -2.95
N TRP A 299 9.67 -0.02 -2.67
CA TRP A 299 8.36 -0.50 -3.09
C TRP A 299 7.76 -1.48 -2.09
N GLU A 300 6.46 -1.65 -2.16
CA GLU A 300 5.70 -2.54 -1.31
C GLU A 300 4.68 -3.31 -2.15
N GLN A 301 4.52 -4.58 -1.88
CA GLN A 301 3.44 -5.41 -2.41
C GLN A 301 2.39 -5.63 -1.32
N CYS A 302 1.13 -5.31 -1.61
CA CYS A 302 0.02 -5.70 -0.77
C CYS A 302 -0.75 -6.88 -1.36
N GLU A 303 -1.31 -7.73 -0.51
CA GLU A 303 -2.02 -8.94 -0.93
C GLU A 303 -3.08 -9.35 0.09
N GLN A 304 -4.24 -9.75 -0.41
CA GLN A 304 -5.28 -10.41 0.38
C GLN A 304 -4.84 -11.82 0.77
N ILE A 305 -4.81 -12.14 2.04
CA ILE A 305 -4.47 -13.49 2.51
C ILE A 305 -5.68 -14.39 2.53
N CYS A 306 -6.81 -13.87 2.94
CA CYS A 306 -8.09 -14.55 2.80
C CYS A 306 -8.84 -14.06 1.55
N VAL A 307 -9.96 -14.66 1.23
CA VAL A 307 -10.75 -14.22 0.08
C VAL A 307 -11.32 -12.81 0.33
N GLY A 308 -10.89 -11.84 -0.49
CA GLY A 308 -11.29 -10.43 -0.38
C GLY A 308 -10.47 -9.61 0.60
N TRP A 309 -10.51 -8.28 0.46
CA TRP A 309 -9.85 -7.33 1.36
C TRP A 309 -10.57 -7.22 2.71
N SER A 310 -11.89 -7.33 2.76
CA SER A 310 -12.64 -7.36 4.00
C SER A 310 -13.13 -8.77 4.34
N TRP A 311 -13.64 -8.95 5.55
CA TRP A 311 -14.25 -10.19 6.00
C TRP A 311 -15.34 -10.69 5.05
N ARG A 312 -15.22 -11.94 4.60
CA ARG A 312 -16.12 -12.57 3.63
C ARG A 312 -16.87 -13.78 4.22
N GLY A 313 -16.92 -13.89 5.54
CA GLY A 313 -17.59 -14.96 6.27
C GLY A 313 -16.67 -16.13 6.63
N GLU A 314 -17.15 -16.99 7.54
CA GLU A 314 -16.38 -18.10 8.15
C GLU A 314 -15.86 -19.15 7.15
N LYS A 315 -16.42 -19.19 5.95
CA LYS A 315 -16.01 -20.14 4.90
C LYS A 315 -15.00 -19.56 3.93
N ALA A 316 -14.58 -18.33 4.13
CA ALA A 316 -13.57 -17.70 3.29
C ALA A 316 -12.22 -18.35 3.58
N ALA A 317 -11.66 -19.06 2.59
CA ALA A 317 -10.37 -19.71 2.74
C ALA A 317 -9.24 -18.68 2.79
N CYS A 318 -8.28 -18.93 3.67
CA CYS A 318 -7.02 -18.16 3.72
C CYS A 318 -5.89 -18.97 3.06
N ARG A 319 -4.89 -18.29 2.55
CA ARG A 319 -3.64 -18.86 2.06
C ARG A 319 -2.82 -19.40 3.23
N PRO A 320 -2.04 -20.48 3.03
CA PRO A 320 -1.21 -21.04 4.08
C PRO A 320 -0.06 -20.09 4.45
N THR A 321 0.50 -20.25 5.64
CA THR A 321 1.65 -19.48 6.13
C THR A 321 2.86 -19.58 5.20
N SER A 322 3.08 -20.74 4.57
CA SER A 322 4.14 -20.91 3.56
C SER A 322 4.05 -19.91 2.43
N HIS A 323 2.83 -19.58 1.98
CA HIS A 323 2.61 -18.56 0.96
C HIS A 323 3.09 -17.15 1.43
N LEU A 324 2.80 -16.78 2.69
CA LEU A 324 3.22 -15.48 3.22
C LEU A 324 4.75 -15.39 3.30
N ILE A 325 5.39 -16.46 3.78
CA ILE A 325 6.85 -16.51 3.92
C ILE A 325 7.52 -16.50 2.55
N GLU A 326 7.00 -17.26 1.57
CA GLU A 326 7.47 -17.23 0.18
C GLU A 326 7.39 -15.82 -0.41
N ARG A 327 6.23 -15.15 -0.24
CA ARG A 327 6.06 -13.77 -0.72
C ARG A 327 7.03 -12.80 -0.05
N LEU A 328 7.20 -12.91 1.26
CA LEU A 328 8.17 -12.11 1.98
C LEU A 328 9.59 -12.32 1.44
N ALA A 329 10.03 -13.57 1.28
CA ALA A 329 11.36 -13.90 0.76
C ALA A 329 11.58 -13.33 -0.65
N ARG A 330 10.61 -13.48 -1.57
CA ARG A 330 10.68 -12.95 -2.93
C ARG A 330 10.76 -11.43 -2.95
N ASN A 331 9.90 -10.76 -2.17
CA ASN A 331 9.90 -9.31 -2.11
C ASN A 331 11.22 -8.78 -1.54
N ARG A 332 11.72 -9.38 -0.45
CA ARG A 332 12.99 -8.99 0.16
C ARG A 332 14.19 -9.24 -0.75
N ALA A 333 14.17 -10.33 -1.53
CA ALA A 333 15.21 -10.61 -2.52
C ALA A 333 15.31 -9.52 -3.61
N TRP A 334 14.24 -8.76 -3.82
CA TRP A 334 14.19 -7.62 -4.75
C TRP A 334 14.19 -6.26 -4.04
N GLY A 335 14.34 -6.22 -2.72
CA GLY A 335 14.42 -5.01 -1.90
C GLY A 335 13.06 -4.37 -1.60
N GLY A 336 11.96 -5.09 -1.81
CA GLY A 336 10.60 -4.64 -1.52
C GLY A 336 10.10 -5.05 -0.15
N ASN A 337 9.03 -4.41 0.28
CA ASN A 337 8.26 -4.76 1.48
C ASN A 337 7.05 -5.63 1.11
N TYR A 338 6.53 -6.34 2.10
CA TYR A 338 5.32 -7.15 1.98
C TYR A 338 4.27 -6.72 3.00
N LEU A 339 3.04 -6.52 2.53
CA LEU A 339 1.90 -6.02 3.31
C LEU A 339 0.69 -6.98 3.12
N PRO A 340 0.69 -8.17 3.78
CA PRO A 340 -0.46 -9.08 3.77
C PRO A 340 -1.64 -8.50 4.54
N ASP A 341 -2.85 -8.69 3.99
CA ASP A 341 -4.11 -8.17 4.52
C ASP A 341 -4.95 -9.23 5.20
N PHE A 342 -5.56 -8.84 6.32
CA PHE A 342 -6.55 -9.63 7.06
C PHE A 342 -7.75 -8.75 7.42
N GLY A 343 -8.94 -9.21 7.04
CA GLY A 343 -10.20 -8.55 7.38
C GLY A 343 -10.78 -9.06 8.71
N PRO A 344 -10.97 -8.20 9.72
CA PRO A 344 -11.67 -8.57 10.95
C PRO A 344 -13.15 -8.87 10.72
N ARG A 345 -13.75 -9.68 11.60
CA ARG A 345 -15.17 -9.94 11.67
C ARG A 345 -15.96 -8.67 12.05
N PRO A 346 -17.27 -8.61 11.76
CA PRO A 346 -18.08 -7.43 12.07
C PRO A 346 -18.16 -7.12 13.56
N ASP A 347 -17.97 -8.11 14.43
CA ASP A 347 -17.95 -7.92 15.88
C ASP A 347 -16.62 -7.41 16.43
N GLY A 348 -15.60 -7.26 15.57
CA GLY A 348 -14.28 -6.79 15.95
C GLY A 348 -13.30 -7.88 16.37
N THR A 349 -13.59 -9.16 16.12
CA THR A 349 -12.64 -10.25 16.37
C THR A 349 -11.87 -10.58 15.10
N MET A 350 -10.62 -11.05 15.22
CA MET A 350 -9.91 -11.71 14.13
C MET A 350 -10.33 -13.17 14.01
N SER A 351 -10.18 -13.74 12.80
CA SER A 351 -10.41 -15.17 12.59
C SER A 351 -9.38 -16.03 13.34
N PRO A 352 -9.70 -17.30 13.68
CA PRO A 352 -8.72 -18.24 14.18
C PRO A 352 -7.53 -18.44 13.23
N ASP A 353 -7.77 -18.37 11.90
CA ASP A 353 -6.72 -18.50 10.89
C ASP A 353 -5.67 -17.40 10.99
N TYR A 354 -6.07 -16.17 11.32
CA TYR A 354 -5.12 -15.08 11.56
C TYR A 354 -4.13 -15.44 12.68
N TYR A 355 -4.63 -15.92 13.81
CA TYR A 355 -3.79 -16.29 14.95
C TYR A 355 -2.91 -17.50 14.65
N ALA A 356 -3.46 -18.52 13.96
CA ALA A 356 -2.69 -19.69 13.54
C ALA A 356 -1.52 -19.31 12.61
N ILE A 357 -1.78 -18.46 11.62
CA ILE A 357 -0.75 -17.93 10.72
C ILE A 357 0.30 -17.12 11.50
N CYS A 358 -0.12 -16.27 12.42
CA CYS A 358 0.81 -15.50 13.26
C CYS A 358 1.70 -16.43 14.14
N ASP A 359 1.15 -17.48 14.71
CA ASP A 359 1.90 -18.44 15.54
C ASP A 359 2.92 -19.22 14.69
N GLU A 360 2.56 -19.68 13.51
CA GLU A 360 3.47 -20.37 12.59
C GLU A 360 4.57 -19.43 12.09
N MET A 361 4.24 -18.19 11.72
CA MET A 361 5.22 -17.15 11.37
C MET A 361 6.17 -16.88 12.52
N ALA A 362 5.66 -16.75 13.75
CA ALA A 362 6.49 -16.56 14.95
C ALA A 362 7.47 -17.73 15.15
N GLY A 363 7.05 -18.95 14.85
CA GLY A 363 7.91 -20.13 14.84
C GLY A 363 9.07 -19.99 13.85
N TRP A 364 8.77 -19.63 12.61
CA TRP A 364 9.76 -19.43 11.55
C TRP A 364 10.69 -18.24 11.84
N MET A 365 10.18 -17.16 12.36
CA MET A 365 10.96 -15.95 12.69
C MET A 365 12.01 -16.18 13.77
N LYS A 366 11.83 -17.15 14.69
CA LYS A 366 12.82 -17.46 15.74
C LYS A 366 14.19 -17.83 15.18
N HIS A 367 14.24 -18.40 13.98
CA HIS A 367 15.51 -18.81 13.37
C HIS A 367 15.83 -18.05 12.08
N SER A 368 14.84 -17.56 11.34
CA SER A 368 15.05 -17.00 9.99
C SER A 368 14.87 -15.49 9.88
N ALA A 369 14.47 -14.77 10.94
CA ALA A 369 14.24 -13.31 10.90
C ALA A 369 15.41 -12.51 10.34
N THR A 370 16.66 -12.94 10.60
CA THR A 370 17.87 -12.26 10.09
C THR A 370 17.97 -12.26 8.57
N SER A 371 17.28 -13.20 7.88
CA SER A 371 17.30 -13.30 6.42
C SER A 371 16.34 -12.35 5.70
N VAL A 372 15.41 -11.70 6.44
CA VAL A 372 14.39 -10.85 5.84
C VAL A 372 14.38 -9.41 6.37
N PHE A 373 15.00 -9.16 7.53
CA PHE A 373 15.07 -7.84 8.14
C PHE A 373 16.45 -7.21 8.02
N ASP A 374 16.48 -5.91 7.70
CA ASP A 374 17.72 -5.14 7.51
C ASP A 374 18.66 -5.81 6.51
N VAL A 375 18.11 -6.30 5.42
CA VAL A 375 18.80 -6.95 4.31
C VAL A 375 18.73 -6.12 3.03
N ASN A 376 19.68 -6.34 2.17
CA ASN A 376 19.69 -5.82 0.79
C ASN A 376 19.16 -6.88 -0.18
N ALA A 377 18.71 -6.42 -1.34
CA ALA A 377 18.36 -7.30 -2.44
C ALA A 377 19.54 -8.12 -2.93
N GLY A 378 19.31 -9.40 -3.23
CA GLY A 378 20.28 -10.31 -3.78
C GLY A 378 20.24 -10.43 -5.30
N PRO A 379 21.07 -11.28 -5.89
CA PRO A 379 21.20 -11.47 -7.35
C PRO A 379 20.15 -12.47 -7.89
N TYR A 380 18.90 -12.31 -7.53
CA TYR A 380 17.78 -13.14 -7.97
C TYR A 380 16.90 -12.38 -8.97
N PRO A 381 16.50 -12.96 -10.13
CA PRO A 381 16.79 -14.32 -10.61
C PRO A 381 18.08 -14.43 -11.46
N GLU A 382 18.85 -13.37 -11.62
CA GLU A 382 19.93 -13.26 -12.61
C GLU A 382 21.07 -14.28 -12.36
N ARG A 383 21.35 -14.54 -11.09
CA ARG A 383 22.47 -15.40 -10.67
C ARG A 383 22.08 -16.46 -9.64
N SER A 384 20.79 -16.63 -9.39
CA SER A 384 20.26 -17.63 -8.45
C SER A 384 18.89 -18.11 -8.96
N ASP A 385 18.64 -19.41 -8.85
CA ASP A 385 17.32 -20.01 -9.17
C ASP A 385 16.32 -19.91 -7.99
N VAL A 386 16.78 -19.39 -6.85
CA VAL A 386 15.98 -19.14 -5.65
C VAL A 386 16.18 -17.73 -5.14
N PRO A 387 15.23 -17.16 -4.36
CA PRO A 387 15.42 -15.84 -3.77
C PRO A 387 16.67 -15.80 -2.87
N VAL A 388 17.38 -14.68 -2.94
CA VAL A 388 18.58 -14.41 -2.14
C VAL A 388 18.48 -13.02 -1.54
N THR A 389 18.72 -12.92 -0.24
CA THR A 389 18.89 -11.65 0.45
C THR A 389 20.32 -11.53 0.99
N ILE A 390 20.80 -10.31 1.19
CA ILE A 390 22.20 -10.05 1.55
C ILE A 390 22.28 -9.13 2.77
N LYS A 391 23.13 -9.51 3.74
CA LYS A 391 23.48 -8.65 4.88
C LYS A 391 24.99 -8.61 5.06
N GLY A 392 25.61 -7.49 4.65
CA GLY A 392 27.06 -7.43 4.59
C GLY A 392 27.62 -8.49 3.64
N ASP A 393 28.53 -9.32 4.12
CA ASP A 393 29.16 -10.42 3.37
C ASP A 393 28.39 -11.76 3.47
N VAL A 394 27.26 -11.76 4.14
CA VAL A 394 26.43 -12.95 4.35
C VAL A 394 25.27 -12.97 3.36
N TRP A 395 25.09 -14.08 2.69
CA TRP A 395 23.94 -14.33 1.82
C TRP A 395 23.00 -15.33 2.47
N TYR A 396 21.70 -15.05 2.37
CA TYR A 396 20.62 -15.95 2.81
C TYR A 396 19.92 -16.49 1.57
N ILE A 397 19.99 -17.80 1.40
CA ILE A 397 19.46 -18.54 0.27
C ILE A 397 18.14 -19.17 0.69
N HIS A 398 17.03 -18.78 0.06
CA HIS A 398 15.67 -19.18 0.43
C HIS A 398 15.17 -20.34 -0.41
N PHE A 399 14.98 -21.48 0.20
CA PHE A 399 14.40 -22.68 -0.42
C PHE A 399 12.91 -22.68 -0.17
N LEU A 400 12.12 -22.20 -1.14
CA LEU A 400 10.71 -21.82 -1.00
C LEU A 400 9.72 -22.98 -0.85
N SER A 401 10.14 -24.21 -1.04
CA SER A 401 9.26 -25.36 -0.93
C SER A 401 10.01 -26.56 -0.36
N HIS A 402 9.30 -27.41 0.39
CA HIS A 402 9.84 -28.66 0.92
C HIS A 402 10.35 -29.63 -0.17
N GLN A 403 9.94 -29.44 -1.44
CA GLN A 403 10.43 -30.24 -2.56
C GLN A 403 11.76 -29.72 -3.11
N GLN A 404 12.11 -28.48 -2.86
CA GLN A 404 13.34 -27.87 -3.33
C GLN A 404 14.51 -28.20 -2.40
N GLN A 405 15.32 -29.15 -2.78
CA GLN A 405 16.48 -29.60 -1.97
C GLN A 405 17.81 -29.02 -2.42
N THR A 406 17.85 -28.38 -3.59
CA THR A 406 19.06 -27.78 -4.16
C THR A 406 18.78 -26.38 -4.68
N ALA A 407 19.78 -25.50 -4.56
CA ALA A 407 19.78 -24.16 -5.14
C ALA A 407 21.07 -23.95 -5.94
N THR A 408 20.98 -23.29 -7.08
CA THR A 408 22.11 -22.99 -7.96
C THR A 408 22.43 -21.52 -7.93
N LEU A 409 23.70 -21.19 -7.60
CA LEU A 409 24.25 -19.84 -7.68
C LEU A 409 25.30 -19.79 -8.80
N THR A 410 25.33 -18.70 -9.55
CA THR A 410 26.28 -18.50 -10.65
C THR A 410 27.14 -17.26 -10.44
N GLY A 411 28.38 -17.28 -11.00
CA GLY A 411 29.34 -16.20 -10.85
C GLY A 411 29.81 -16.00 -9.40
N VAL A 412 29.89 -17.07 -8.63
CA VAL A 412 30.36 -17.09 -7.24
C VAL A 412 31.50 -18.10 -7.07
N GLN A 413 32.33 -17.88 -6.06
CA GLN A 413 33.37 -18.84 -5.64
C GLN A 413 32.79 -19.89 -4.69
N ALA A 414 33.61 -20.85 -4.26
CA ALA A 414 33.23 -21.80 -3.23
C ALA A 414 32.93 -21.08 -1.89
N PRO A 415 31.78 -21.37 -1.23
CA PRO A 415 31.52 -20.82 0.09
C PRO A 415 32.58 -21.25 1.11
N LYS A 416 32.87 -20.39 2.08
CA LYS A 416 33.63 -20.78 3.29
C LYS A 416 32.78 -21.63 4.25
N ALA A 417 31.52 -21.27 4.36
CA ALA A 417 30.54 -22.01 5.16
C ALA A 417 29.14 -21.85 4.58
N ALA A 418 28.31 -22.88 4.77
CA ALA A 418 26.89 -22.85 4.47
C ALA A 418 26.14 -23.61 5.59
N LYS A 419 25.13 -22.96 6.19
CA LYS A 419 24.46 -23.47 7.40
C LYS A 419 22.95 -23.23 7.30
N LEU A 420 22.17 -24.28 7.51
CA LEU A 420 20.70 -24.17 7.61
C LEU A 420 20.34 -23.45 8.93
N LEU A 421 19.65 -22.31 8.83
CA LEU A 421 19.34 -21.47 9.99
C LEU A 421 18.49 -22.19 11.04
N ARG A 422 17.50 -22.98 10.60
CA ARG A 422 16.58 -23.68 11.52
C ARG A 422 17.27 -24.67 12.43
N THR A 423 18.28 -25.42 11.98
CA THR A 423 18.87 -26.50 12.72
C THR A 423 20.34 -26.28 13.09
N GLY A 424 21.00 -25.33 12.45
CA GLY A 424 22.43 -25.10 12.56
C GLY A 424 23.29 -26.12 11.82
N GLN A 425 22.71 -27.10 11.14
CA GLN A 425 23.46 -28.12 10.39
C GLN A 425 24.07 -27.55 9.12
N SER A 426 25.23 -28.05 8.73
CA SER A 426 25.92 -27.63 7.51
C SER A 426 25.19 -28.13 6.27
N ALA A 427 24.91 -27.22 5.35
CA ALA A 427 24.54 -27.55 3.99
C ALA A 427 25.79 -27.97 3.21
N THR A 428 25.64 -28.80 2.20
CA THR A 428 26.71 -29.22 1.31
C THR A 428 26.68 -28.45 -0.01
N TRP A 429 27.81 -28.40 -0.71
CA TRP A 429 27.85 -27.78 -2.03
C TRP A 429 28.81 -28.49 -2.98
N LYS A 430 28.51 -28.32 -4.27
CA LYS A 430 29.38 -28.72 -5.38
C LYS A 430 29.72 -27.51 -6.23
N VAL A 431 30.99 -27.38 -6.58
CA VAL A 431 31.47 -26.30 -7.44
C VAL A 431 31.74 -26.87 -8.83
N ASN A 432 31.25 -26.19 -9.88
CA ASN A 432 31.52 -26.50 -11.28
C ASN A 432 31.75 -25.18 -12.02
N GLY A 433 33.03 -24.82 -12.22
CA GLY A 433 33.42 -23.53 -12.74
C GLY A 433 33.01 -22.40 -11.82
N ASP A 434 32.18 -21.48 -12.31
CA ASP A 434 31.60 -20.35 -11.57
C ASP A 434 30.22 -20.67 -10.95
N ARG A 435 29.81 -21.95 -10.99
CA ARG A 435 28.53 -22.42 -10.45
C ARG A 435 28.73 -23.14 -9.13
N VAL A 436 27.88 -22.79 -8.17
CA VAL A 436 27.78 -23.47 -6.88
C VAL A 436 26.37 -24.03 -6.74
N ALA A 437 26.26 -25.35 -6.62
CA ALA A 437 25.02 -26.03 -6.28
C ALA A 437 25.01 -26.33 -4.78
N LEU A 438 24.16 -25.61 -4.02
CA LEU A 438 23.92 -25.84 -2.59
C LEU A 438 22.87 -26.93 -2.45
N THR A 439 23.07 -27.80 -1.45
CA THR A 439 22.12 -28.88 -1.10
C THR A 439 21.80 -28.80 0.38
N LEU A 440 20.52 -28.81 0.72
CA LEU A 440 20.05 -28.85 2.11
C LEU A 440 20.61 -30.09 2.87
N PRO A 441 20.87 -29.99 4.16
CA PRO A 441 21.19 -31.16 4.96
C PRO A 441 19.98 -32.12 5.01
N GLY A 442 20.23 -33.41 5.21
CA GLY A 442 19.21 -34.45 5.30
C GLY A 442 18.37 -34.37 6.57
N VAL A 443 17.71 -33.27 6.81
CA VAL A 443 16.78 -33.05 7.94
C VAL A 443 15.34 -33.21 7.45
N PRO A 444 14.39 -33.59 8.33
CA PRO A 444 12.98 -33.62 7.95
C PRO A 444 12.56 -32.23 7.43
N PRO A 445 11.98 -32.16 6.20
CA PRO A 445 11.51 -30.90 5.65
C PRO A 445 10.32 -30.36 6.46
N THR A 446 10.16 -29.04 6.43
CA THR A 446 8.94 -28.38 6.90
C THR A 446 8.15 -27.88 5.69
N ASP A 447 6.88 -27.53 5.89
CA ASP A 447 6.08 -26.91 4.84
C ASP A 447 6.44 -25.42 4.65
N LEU A 448 7.31 -24.87 5.49
CA LEU A 448 7.76 -23.49 5.43
C LEU A 448 9.10 -23.39 4.70
N ASP A 449 9.45 -22.17 4.31
CA ASP A 449 10.71 -21.82 3.67
C ASP A 449 11.94 -22.20 4.54
N GLU A 450 12.90 -22.87 3.95
CA GLU A 450 14.18 -23.20 4.58
C GLU A 450 15.26 -22.21 4.13
N VAL A 451 16.01 -21.67 5.07
CA VAL A 451 17.02 -20.65 4.77
C VAL A 451 18.42 -21.14 5.09
N VAL A 452 19.29 -21.08 4.08
CA VAL A 452 20.72 -21.36 4.25
C VAL A 452 21.49 -20.03 4.30
N GLU A 453 22.17 -19.82 5.43
CA GLU A 453 23.16 -18.76 5.60
C GLU A 453 24.48 -19.18 4.95
N VAL A 454 25.01 -18.35 4.05
CA VAL A 454 26.24 -18.58 3.29
C VAL A 454 27.24 -17.47 3.56
N THR A 455 28.47 -17.83 3.90
CA THR A 455 29.61 -16.90 3.99
C THR A 455 30.63 -17.24 2.90
N TRP A 456 31.21 -16.19 2.30
CA TRP A 456 32.12 -16.29 1.14
C TRP A 456 33.59 -16.06 1.50
#